data_040c5916c4b1c853f21d3967b35af0f8
#
_entry.id   040c5916c4b1c853f21d3967b35af0f8
#
_cell.length_a   1.000
_cell.length_b   1.000
_cell.length_c   1.000
_cell.angle_alpha   90.00
_cell.angle_beta   90.00
_cell.angle_gamma   90.00
#
_symmetry.space_group_name_H-M   'P 1'
#
loop_
_entity.id
_entity.type
_entity.pdbx_description
1 polymer ?
#
loop_
_entity_poly.entity_id
_entity_poly.type
_entity_poly.pdbx_seq_one_letter_code
_entity_poly.pdbx_strand_id
1 'polypeptide(L)'
;MIEIGRTYRYKELCEAIGKDNVIGSYKTTLLKSIYKDYEVVHKNGFYKIIKEYTQQEKEAKEIKGMYQKLLEAILSNFLSQQDNYSVCTSMMELLIACGIINTDFKYCRYNIDSSSKILKSDPYDLEEYITKSYNLLSRMFKDILDQLESKALIKCRKGYKLFKVNNMGLQSGSKVVTLGSKEETIIIKAEEEGLKEMGLTKLFEVYRNEISIETFKKITNRKIKEQFPDYDGYYKVYHITLNRTGLWENKNNIYKELNKKIQTKLLKNKGLSEITQLKKMVDATINLSRPFKIQENLKLMKKLEGENNNE
;
A
#
# COMPACT_ATOMS: atom_id res chain seq x y z
N MET A 1 6.19 37.98 -7.51
CA MET A 1 4.99 37.13 -7.60
C MET A 1 5.34 35.90 -8.42
N ILE A 2 4.92 34.72 -8.01
CA ILE A 2 5.16 33.49 -8.78
C ILE A 2 4.28 33.47 -10.02
N GLU A 3 4.86 33.17 -11.19
CA GLU A 3 4.15 33.06 -12.46
C GLU A 3 3.98 31.61 -12.88
N ILE A 4 2.75 31.22 -13.20
CA ILE A 4 2.43 29.86 -13.68
C ILE A 4 3.05 29.63 -15.06
N GLY A 5 3.61 28.44 -15.30
CA GLY A 5 4.32 28.09 -16.54
C GLY A 5 5.79 28.46 -16.58
N ARG A 6 6.24 29.37 -15.71
CA ARG A 6 7.62 29.83 -15.66
C ARG A 6 8.54 28.86 -14.95
N THR A 7 9.79 28.83 -15.40
CA THR A 7 10.87 28.02 -14.79
C THR A 7 11.83 28.96 -14.08
N TYR A 8 12.14 28.65 -12.83
CA TYR A 8 12.99 29.43 -11.96
C TYR A 8 14.23 28.65 -11.53
N ARG A 9 15.39 29.34 -11.41
CA ARG A 9 16.44 28.87 -10.51
C ARG A 9 16.02 29.12 -9.06
N TYR A 10 16.62 28.43 -8.11
CA TYR A 10 16.24 28.59 -6.70
C TYR A 10 16.26 30.03 -6.21
N LYS A 11 17.33 30.79 -6.57
CA LYS A 11 17.47 32.21 -6.20
C LYS A 11 16.31 33.05 -6.78
N GLU A 12 16.02 32.90 -8.06
CA GLU A 12 14.91 33.58 -8.74
C GLU A 12 13.56 33.25 -8.13
N LEU A 13 13.38 31.99 -7.68
CA LEU A 13 12.17 31.55 -7.00
C LEU A 13 12.02 32.22 -5.64
N CYS A 14 13.14 32.40 -4.89
CA CYS A 14 13.14 33.16 -3.64
C CYS A 14 12.75 34.64 -3.88
N GLU A 15 13.32 35.26 -4.87
CA GLU A 15 13.04 36.66 -5.25
C GLU A 15 11.55 36.82 -5.66
N ALA A 16 11.01 35.87 -6.43
CA ALA A 16 9.59 35.89 -6.86
C ALA A 16 8.60 35.85 -5.70
N ILE A 17 8.98 35.27 -4.56
CA ILE A 17 8.17 35.22 -3.33
C ILE A 17 8.54 36.28 -2.30
N GLY A 18 9.42 37.24 -2.67
CA GLY A 18 9.83 38.32 -1.80
C GLY A 18 10.71 37.89 -0.63
N LYS A 19 11.50 36.82 -0.81
CA LYS A 19 12.44 36.33 0.22
C LYS A 19 13.86 36.33 -0.29
N ASP A 20 14.78 36.55 0.62
CA ASP A 20 16.21 36.42 0.33
C ASP A 20 16.57 34.96 -0.02
N ASN A 21 17.73 34.77 -0.63
CA ASN A 21 18.24 33.46 -0.99
C ASN A 21 18.55 32.61 0.28
N VAL A 22 17.59 31.87 0.72
CA VAL A 22 17.60 31.06 1.96
C VAL A 22 18.38 29.77 1.72
N ILE A 23 19.28 29.40 2.60
CA ILE A 23 20.12 28.20 2.53
C ILE A 23 19.88 27.26 3.70
N GLY A 24 20.43 26.03 3.62
CA GLY A 24 20.33 25.03 4.70
C GLY A 24 18.92 24.53 4.97
N SER A 25 18.57 24.32 6.22
CA SER A 25 17.25 23.80 6.67
C SER A 25 16.08 24.73 6.29
N TYR A 26 16.33 26.02 6.25
CA TYR A 26 15.35 27.04 5.83
C TYR A 26 14.95 26.89 4.35
N LYS A 27 15.89 26.49 3.47
CA LYS A 27 15.59 26.16 2.07
C LYS A 27 14.55 25.06 1.97
N THR A 28 14.73 23.99 2.74
CA THR A 28 13.78 22.86 2.75
C THR A 28 12.40 23.30 3.24
N THR A 29 12.33 24.13 4.27
CA THR A 29 11.08 24.66 4.80
C THR A 29 10.38 25.56 3.80
N LEU A 30 11.13 26.42 3.11
CA LEU A 30 10.60 27.29 2.07
C LEU A 30 10.05 26.51 0.88
N LEU A 31 10.81 25.53 0.38
CA LEU A 31 10.34 24.67 -0.71
C LEU A 31 9.10 23.87 -0.32
N LYS A 32 9.01 23.37 0.93
CA LYS A 32 7.79 22.71 1.44
C LYS A 32 6.58 23.64 1.45
N SER A 33 6.76 24.94 1.77
CA SER A 33 5.66 25.89 1.70
C SER A 33 5.20 26.13 0.26
N ILE A 34 6.14 26.26 -0.68
CA ILE A 34 5.83 26.43 -2.11
C ILE A 34 5.11 25.19 -2.66
N TYR A 35 5.59 23.99 -2.38
CA TYR A 35 4.94 22.73 -2.80
C TYR A 35 3.57 22.49 -2.17
N LYS A 36 3.25 23.20 -1.08
CA LYS A 36 1.91 23.18 -0.50
C LYS A 36 0.91 23.96 -1.35
N ASP A 37 1.36 25.09 -1.91
CA ASP A 37 0.52 26.02 -2.64
C ASP A 37 0.54 25.81 -4.15
N TYR A 38 1.66 25.30 -4.69
CA TYR A 38 1.89 25.14 -6.13
C TYR A 38 2.27 23.71 -6.50
N GLU A 39 1.87 23.29 -7.69
CA GLU A 39 2.44 22.13 -8.36
C GLU A 39 3.75 22.53 -9.03
N VAL A 40 4.85 21.91 -8.60
CA VAL A 40 6.19 22.25 -9.06
C VAL A 40 6.91 21.03 -9.57
N VAL A 41 7.44 21.08 -10.77
CA VAL A 41 8.36 20.09 -11.32
C VAL A 41 9.78 20.58 -11.12
N HIS A 42 10.58 19.83 -10.36
CA HIS A 42 11.99 20.09 -10.14
C HIS A 42 12.86 19.16 -10.98
N LYS A 43 13.66 19.73 -11.88
CA LYS A 43 14.60 18.98 -12.73
C LYS A 43 15.87 19.81 -12.96
N ASN A 44 17.03 19.17 -12.78
CA ASN A 44 18.36 19.77 -13.04
C ASN A 44 18.58 21.13 -12.34
N GLY A 45 18.09 21.27 -11.09
CA GLY A 45 18.24 22.52 -10.33
C GLY A 45 17.24 23.61 -10.69
N PHE A 46 16.31 23.35 -11.60
CA PHE A 46 15.26 24.26 -12.02
C PHE A 46 13.90 23.86 -11.47
N TYR A 47 13.08 24.84 -11.12
CA TYR A 47 11.74 24.71 -10.55
C TYR A 47 10.72 25.28 -11.54
N LYS A 48 9.95 24.42 -12.22
CA LYS A 48 8.88 24.85 -13.12
C LYS A 48 7.56 24.83 -12.35
N ILE A 49 6.88 25.96 -12.28
CA ILE A 49 5.57 26.09 -11.66
C ILE A 49 4.53 25.68 -12.68
N ILE A 50 3.77 24.63 -12.39
CA ILE A 50 2.76 24.09 -13.29
C ILE A 50 1.41 24.76 -13.06
N LYS A 51 0.97 24.82 -11.80
CA LYS A 51 -0.26 25.48 -11.38
C LYS A 51 -0.24 25.87 -9.92
N GLU A 52 -1.13 26.78 -9.53
CA GLU A 52 -1.49 27.01 -8.14
C GLU A 52 -2.63 26.07 -7.75
N TYR A 53 -2.55 25.50 -6.55
CA TYR A 53 -3.60 24.62 -6.05
C TYR A 53 -4.78 25.44 -5.56
N THR A 54 -5.98 25.03 -5.95
CA THR A 54 -7.22 25.55 -5.36
C THR A 54 -7.32 25.17 -3.90
N GLN A 55 -8.21 25.86 -3.15
CA GLN A 55 -8.43 25.52 -1.74
C GLN A 55 -8.87 24.07 -1.56
N GLN A 56 -9.72 23.55 -2.44
CA GLN A 56 -10.16 22.16 -2.41
C GLN A 56 -9.01 21.17 -2.65
N GLU A 57 -8.09 21.47 -3.58
CA GLU A 57 -6.91 20.65 -3.83
C GLU A 57 -5.93 20.66 -2.65
N LYS A 58 -5.76 21.82 -1.97
CA LYS A 58 -4.95 21.94 -0.75
C LYS A 58 -5.53 21.08 0.37
N GLU A 59 -6.83 21.11 0.57
CA GLU A 59 -7.55 20.30 1.56
C GLU A 59 -7.44 18.80 1.23
N ALA A 60 -7.64 18.42 -0.03
CA ALA A 60 -7.49 17.03 -0.48
C ALA A 60 -6.07 16.50 -0.24
N LYS A 61 -5.03 17.31 -0.48
CA LYS A 61 -3.62 16.96 -0.18
C LYS A 61 -3.38 16.79 1.33
N GLU A 62 -3.94 17.65 2.15
CA GLU A 62 -3.82 17.55 3.60
C GLU A 62 -4.48 16.26 4.13
N ILE A 63 -5.68 15.94 3.64
CA ILE A 63 -6.40 14.70 3.98
C ILE A 63 -5.58 13.48 3.55
N LYS A 64 -5.04 13.48 2.32
CA LYS A 64 -4.19 12.39 1.83
C LYS A 64 -2.94 12.20 2.71
N GLY A 65 -2.30 13.28 3.12
CA GLY A 65 -1.13 13.24 4.01
C GLY A 65 -1.48 12.71 5.42
N MET A 66 -2.65 13.07 5.95
CA MET A 66 -3.14 12.53 7.22
C MET A 66 -3.44 11.04 7.12
N TYR A 67 -4.09 10.60 6.04
CA TYR A 67 -4.40 9.20 5.80
C TYR A 67 -3.12 8.34 5.69
N GLN A 68 -2.10 8.82 4.97
CA GLN A 68 -0.82 8.13 4.86
C GLN A 68 -0.12 7.97 6.21
N LYS A 69 -0.11 9.03 7.03
CA LYS A 69 0.43 8.97 8.41
C LYS A 69 -0.32 7.98 9.28
N LEU A 70 -1.62 7.91 9.12
CA LEU A 70 -2.45 6.96 9.84
C LEU A 70 -2.11 5.53 9.47
N LEU A 71 -1.99 5.22 8.18
CA LEU A 71 -1.56 3.91 7.72
C LEU A 71 -0.14 3.58 8.21
N GLU A 72 0.78 4.56 8.25
CA GLU A 72 2.10 4.38 8.84
C GLU A 72 2.03 4.01 10.33
N ALA A 73 1.16 4.68 11.09
CA ALA A 73 0.97 4.37 12.51
C ALA A 73 0.39 2.96 12.71
N ILE A 74 -0.59 2.56 11.90
CA ILE A 74 -1.19 1.22 11.94
C ILE A 74 -0.13 0.15 11.64
N LEU A 75 0.64 0.33 10.58
CA LEU A 75 1.69 -0.61 10.20
C LEU A 75 2.80 -0.68 11.27
N SER A 76 3.24 0.47 11.80
CA SER A 76 4.22 0.53 12.89
C SER A 76 3.71 -0.18 14.15
N ASN A 77 2.41 -0.01 14.47
CA ASN A 77 1.79 -0.71 15.59
C ASN A 77 1.79 -2.22 15.38
N PHE A 78 1.32 -2.68 14.23
CA PHE A 78 1.31 -4.11 13.88
C PHE A 78 2.71 -4.72 13.97
N LEU A 79 3.71 -4.09 13.33
CA LEU A 79 5.07 -4.59 13.30
C LEU A 79 5.74 -4.56 14.68
N SER A 80 5.46 -3.56 15.52
CA SER A 80 6.03 -3.47 16.89
C SER A 80 5.53 -4.55 17.85
N GLN A 81 4.37 -5.14 17.55
CA GLN A 81 3.72 -6.17 18.36
C GLN A 81 4.11 -7.61 17.97
N GLN A 82 4.93 -7.77 16.93
CA GLN A 82 5.35 -9.11 16.50
C GLN A 82 6.32 -9.71 17.51
N ASP A 83 6.13 -10.99 17.87
CA ASP A 83 6.99 -11.70 18.82
C ASP A 83 8.40 -11.89 18.28
N ASN A 84 8.54 -12.15 17.00
CA ASN A 84 9.81 -12.30 16.31
C ASN A 84 10.36 -10.96 15.83
N TYR A 85 11.70 -10.84 15.77
CA TYR A 85 12.39 -9.68 15.19
C TYR A 85 12.33 -9.62 13.66
N SER A 86 11.60 -10.54 13.04
CA SER A 86 11.40 -10.56 11.59
C SER A 86 10.02 -11.11 11.23
N VAL A 87 9.47 -10.57 10.15
CA VAL A 87 8.19 -11.00 9.55
C VAL A 87 8.44 -11.35 8.09
N CYS A 88 7.89 -12.50 7.66
CA CYS A 88 7.88 -12.88 6.24
C CYS A 88 6.43 -12.97 5.77
N THR A 89 5.99 -12.00 4.97
CA THR A 89 4.57 -11.82 4.62
C THR A 89 4.40 -11.30 3.19
N SER A 90 3.30 -11.66 2.54
CA SER A 90 2.89 -11.03 1.28
C SER A 90 2.21 -9.68 1.55
N MET A 91 2.09 -8.83 0.52
CA MET A 91 1.37 -7.57 0.64
C MET A 91 -0.10 -7.77 1.02
N MET A 92 -0.75 -8.81 0.49
CA MET A 92 -2.14 -9.16 0.81
C MET A 92 -2.29 -9.54 2.30
N GLU A 93 -1.42 -10.40 2.80
CA GLU A 93 -1.40 -10.80 4.21
C GLU A 93 -1.12 -9.61 5.13
N LEU A 94 -0.20 -8.73 4.73
CA LEU A 94 0.12 -7.52 5.49
C LEU A 94 -1.07 -6.56 5.59
N LEU A 95 -1.79 -6.34 4.47
CA LEU A 95 -2.99 -5.50 4.44
C LEU A 95 -4.11 -6.08 5.32
N ILE A 96 -4.28 -7.41 5.32
CA ILE A 96 -5.24 -8.12 6.18
C ILE A 96 -4.83 -8.00 7.65
N ALA A 97 -3.58 -8.28 7.96
CA ALA A 97 -3.06 -8.24 9.33
C ALA A 97 -3.13 -6.83 9.93
N CYS A 98 -2.98 -5.79 9.12
CA CYS A 98 -3.18 -4.40 9.52
C CYS A 98 -4.68 -3.99 9.59
N GLY A 99 -5.61 -4.86 9.24
CA GLY A 99 -7.06 -4.57 9.25
C GLY A 99 -7.49 -3.55 8.18
N ILE A 100 -6.70 -3.36 7.12
CA ILE A 100 -7.02 -2.44 6.02
C ILE A 100 -8.01 -3.08 5.04
N ILE A 101 -7.86 -4.37 4.81
CA ILE A 101 -8.79 -5.20 4.07
C ILE A 101 -9.11 -6.43 4.91
N ASN A 102 -10.22 -7.10 4.59
CA ASN A 102 -10.62 -8.35 5.26
C ASN A 102 -10.32 -9.57 4.37
N THR A 103 -10.62 -10.75 4.89
CA THR A 103 -10.49 -12.02 4.17
C THR A 103 -11.45 -12.12 2.99
N ASP A 104 -12.62 -11.47 3.07
CA ASP A 104 -13.63 -11.48 2.01
C ASP A 104 -13.11 -10.72 0.77
N PHE A 105 -12.37 -9.61 0.98
CA PHE A 105 -11.70 -8.91 -0.12
C PHE A 105 -10.71 -9.84 -0.85
N LYS A 106 -9.94 -10.65 -0.07
CA LYS A 106 -9.04 -11.66 -0.63
C LYS A 106 -9.83 -12.72 -1.40
N TYR A 107 -10.94 -13.22 -0.83
CA TYR A 107 -11.80 -14.17 -1.49
C TYR A 107 -12.36 -13.63 -2.80
N CYS A 108 -12.96 -12.42 -2.79
CA CYS A 108 -13.49 -11.77 -3.98
C CYS A 108 -12.44 -11.63 -5.09
N ARG A 109 -11.20 -11.29 -4.74
CA ARG A 109 -10.11 -11.13 -5.72
C ARG A 109 -9.79 -12.42 -6.48
N TYR A 110 -9.94 -13.58 -5.85
CA TYR A 110 -9.64 -14.88 -6.46
C TYR A 110 -10.86 -15.59 -7.02
N ASN A 111 -12.07 -15.11 -6.72
CA ASN A 111 -13.34 -15.74 -7.09
C ASN A 111 -14.35 -14.70 -7.60
N ILE A 112 -13.97 -13.92 -8.62
CA ILE A 112 -14.77 -12.80 -9.15
C ILE A 112 -16.18 -13.26 -9.55
N ASP A 113 -16.30 -14.35 -10.33
CA ASP A 113 -17.59 -14.83 -10.85
C ASP A 113 -18.55 -15.24 -9.72
N SER A 114 -18.05 -15.93 -8.71
CA SER A 114 -18.87 -16.34 -7.55
C SER A 114 -19.25 -15.12 -6.71
N SER A 115 -18.30 -14.20 -6.51
CA SER A 115 -18.50 -12.98 -5.72
C SER A 115 -19.48 -12.03 -6.40
N SER A 116 -19.41 -11.87 -7.73
CA SER A 116 -20.32 -11.02 -8.49
C SER A 116 -21.77 -11.49 -8.40
N LYS A 117 -22.00 -12.81 -8.43
CA LYS A 117 -23.33 -13.38 -8.22
C LYS A 117 -23.88 -13.05 -6.83
N ILE A 118 -23.05 -13.20 -5.78
CA ILE A 118 -23.45 -12.91 -4.39
C ILE A 118 -23.71 -11.42 -4.19
N LEU A 119 -22.83 -10.55 -4.73
CA LEU A 119 -22.94 -9.11 -4.60
C LEU A 119 -23.94 -8.48 -5.58
N LYS A 120 -24.49 -9.29 -6.51
CA LYS A 120 -25.39 -8.84 -7.59
C LYS A 120 -24.78 -7.67 -8.39
N SER A 121 -23.49 -7.78 -8.70
CA SER A 121 -22.71 -6.80 -9.45
C SER A 121 -22.23 -7.40 -10.77
N ASP A 122 -21.91 -6.54 -11.74
CA ASP A 122 -21.23 -6.99 -12.95
C ASP A 122 -19.83 -7.54 -12.60
N PRO A 123 -19.42 -8.70 -13.13
CA PRO A 123 -18.11 -9.30 -12.84
C PRO A 123 -16.95 -8.38 -13.25
N TYR A 124 -17.05 -7.69 -14.38
CA TYR A 124 -16.01 -6.80 -14.89
C TYR A 124 -15.84 -5.57 -13.98
N ASP A 125 -16.95 -4.94 -13.58
CA ASP A 125 -16.92 -3.79 -12.67
C ASP A 125 -16.36 -4.18 -11.31
N LEU A 126 -16.71 -5.37 -10.80
CA LEU A 126 -16.19 -5.89 -9.54
C LEU A 126 -14.68 -6.15 -9.62
N GLU A 127 -14.22 -6.78 -10.70
CA GLU A 127 -12.79 -7.05 -10.93
C GLU A 127 -11.99 -5.75 -11.03
N GLU A 128 -12.49 -4.79 -11.80
CA GLU A 128 -11.86 -3.48 -11.94
C GLU A 128 -11.75 -2.76 -10.59
N TYR A 129 -12.83 -2.74 -9.81
CA TYR A 129 -12.86 -2.12 -8.49
C TYR A 129 -11.86 -2.78 -7.53
N ILE A 130 -11.88 -4.10 -7.42
CA ILE A 130 -10.98 -4.86 -6.53
C ILE A 130 -9.53 -4.68 -6.96
N THR A 131 -9.25 -4.74 -8.26
CA THR A 131 -7.90 -4.59 -8.79
C THR A 131 -7.36 -3.18 -8.56
N LYS A 132 -8.15 -2.15 -8.86
CA LYS A 132 -7.76 -0.74 -8.62
C LYS A 132 -7.55 -0.46 -7.14
N SER A 133 -8.44 -0.95 -6.27
CA SER A 133 -8.35 -0.78 -4.82
C SER A 133 -7.10 -1.46 -4.26
N TYR A 134 -6.84 -2.71 -4.64
CA TYR A 134 -5.65 -3.44 -4.21
C TYR A 134 -4.36 -2.77 -4.67
N ASN A 135 -4.30 -2.33 -5.93
CA ASN A 135 -3.12 -1.67 -6.48
C ASN A 135 -2.84 -0.34 -5.78
N LEU A 136 -3.88 0.43 -5.46
CA LEU A 136 -3.75 1.68 -4.70
C LEU A 136 -3.21 1.41 -3.29
N LEU A 137 -3.83 0.50 -2.54
CA LEU A 137 -3.43 0.15 -1.18
C LEU A 137 -2.02 -0.44 -1.14
N SER A 138 -1.70 -1.34 -2.07
CA SER A 138 -0.36 -1.93 -2.17
C SER A 138 0.73 -0.90 -2.43
N ARG A 139 0.45 0.10 -3.27
CA ARG A 139 1.38 1.22 -3.52
C ARG A 139 1.58 2.05 -2.28
N MET A 140 0.49 2.42 -1.60
CA MET A 140 0.57 3.21 -0.37
C MET A 140 1.35 2.48 0.73
N PHE A 141 1.13 1.19 0.91
CA PHE A 141 1.86 0.39 1.89
C PHE A 141 3.33 0.22 1.53
N LYS A 142 3.63 0.06 0.24
CA LYS A 142 5.02 0.04 -0.22
C LYS A 142 5.74 1.35 0.08
N ASP A 143 5.11 2.50 -0.23
CA ASP A 143 5.67 3.82 0.09
C ASP A 143 5.91 3.97 1.60
N ILE A 144 5.05 3.40 2.45
CA ILE A 144 5.22 3.43 3.90
C ILE A 144 6.37 2.50 4.33
N LEU A 145 6.50 1.30 3.77
CA LEU A 145 7.64 0.41 4.04
C LEU A 145 8.96 1.10 3.68
N ASP A 146 9.03 1.74 2.51
CA ASP A 146 10.21 2.49 2.06
C ASP A 146 10.52 3.67 3.03
N GLN A 147 9.49 4.36 3.56
CA GLN A 147 9.64 5.40 4.57
C GLN A 147 10.15 4.87 5.92
N LEU A 148 9.61 3.75 6.39
CA LEU A 148 10.07 3.11 7.64
C LEU A 148 11.51 2.62 7.51
N GLU A 149 11.89 2.11 6.35
CA GLU A 149 13.27 1.71 6.05
C GLU A 149 14.22 2.91 6.03
N SER A 150 13.81 4.02 5.40
CA SER A 150 14.60 5.26 5.38
C SER A 150 14.83 5.86 6.78
N LYS A 151 13.93 5.56 7.72
CA LYS A 151 14.04 5.94 9.15
C LYS A 151 14.82 4.91 9.97
N ALA A 152 15.37 3.86 9.36
CA ALA A 152 16.04 2.73 10.03
C ALA A 152 15.15 2.00 11.06
N LEU A 153 13.83 2.04 10.89
CA LEU A 153 12.87 1.36 11.76
C LEU A 153 12.64 -0.10 11.35
N ILE A 154 12.87 -0.38 10.06
CA ILE A 154 12.83 -1.72 9.49
C ILE A 154 13.97 -1.89 8.49
N LYS A 155 14.28 -3.15 8.14
CA LYS A 155 15.01 -3.49 6.93
C LYS A 155 14.12 -4.41 6.11
N CYS A 156 13.80 -4.02 4.88
CA CYS A 156 12.85 -4.71 4.03
C CYS A 156 13.55 -5.31 2.81
N ARG A 157 13.38 -6.63 2.60
CA ARG A 157 13.89 -7.37 1.44
C ARG A 157 12.74 -8.10 0.77
N LYS A 158 12.69 -8.04 -0.55
CA LYS A 158 11.79 -8.88 -1.34
C LYS A 158 12.30 -10.31 -1.35
N GLY A 159 11.38 -11.26 -1.34
CA GLY A 159 11.67 -12.67 -1.41
C GLY A 159 10.51 -13.45 -2.01
N TYR A 160 10.54 -14.76 -1.88
CA TYR A 160 9.54 -15.65 -2.46
C TYR A 160 9.11 -16.74 -1.48
N LYS A 161 7.87 -17.18 -1.61
CA LYS A 161 7.34 -18.39 -1.00
C LYS A 161 6.82 -19.34 -2.08
N LEU A 162 7.04 -20.64 -1.89
CA LEU A 162 6.40 -21.67 -2.67
C LEU A 162 5.10 -22.10 -2.01
N PHE A 163 4.13 -22.52 -2.80
CA PHE A 163 2.89 -23.09 -2.31
C PHE A 163 2.54 -24.38 -3.03
N LYS A 164 1.91 -25.29 -2.29
CA LYS A 164 1.30 -26.52 -2.80
C LYS A 164 -0.19 -26.47 -2.51
N VAL A 165 -1.00 -26.63 -3.54
CA VAL A 165 -2.46 -26.70 -3.41
C VAL A 165 -2.83 -28.11 -2.97
N ASN A 166 -3.52 -28.25 -1.84
CA ASN A 166 -4.11 -29.53 -1.49
C ASN A 166 -5.37 -29.75 -2.34
N ASN A 167 -5.71 -31.00 -2.64
CA ASN A 167 -6.86 -31.39 -3.48
C ASN A 167 -8.24 -30.89 -2.99
N MET A 168 -8.28 -30.21 -1.84
CA MET A 168 -9.49 -29.58 -1.26
C MET A 168 -9.58 -28.06 -1.53
N GLY A 169 -8.78 -27.51 -2.43
CA GLY A 169 -8.77 -26.09 -2.78
C GLY A 169 -7.92 -25.21 -1.85
N LEU A 170 -7.72 -23.95 -2.27
CA LEU A 170 -6.83 -22.97 -1.61
C LEU A 170 -7.20 -22.60 -0.16
N GLN A 171 -8.35 -23.01 0.35
CA GLN A 171 -8.86 -22.54 1.64
C GLN A 171 -8.48 -23.39 2.85
N SER A 172 -8.08 -24.64 2.66
CA SER A 172 -7.77 -25.52 3.80
C SER A 172 -6.48 -26.28 3.53
N GLY A 173 -5.39 -25.77 4.09
CA GLY A 173 -4.17 -26.52 4.26
C GLY A 173 -3.15 -26.47 3.14
N SER A 174 -3.08 -25.41 2.34
CA SER A 174 -1.96 -25.21 1.41
C SER A 174 -0.62 -25.21 2.16
N LYS A 175 0.26 -26.14 1.81
CA LYS A 175 1.62 -26.13 2.36
C LYS A 175 2.37 -24.96 1.75
N VAL A 176 2.81 -24.03 2.59
CA VAL A 176 3.60 -22.86 2.18
C VAL A 176 4.99 -22.95 2.79
N VAL A 177 6.01 -22.75 1.98
CA VAL A 177 7.41 -22.77 2.40
C VAL A 177 8.08 -21.45 2.04
N THR A 178 8.75 -20.86 3.02
CA THR A 178 9.60 -19.68 2.83
C THR A 178 10.96 -20.13 2.32
N LEU A 179 11.42 -19.51 1.24
CA LEU A 179 12.69 -19.84 0.61
C LEU A 179 13.87 -19.12 1.26
N GLY A 180 15.01 -19.81 1.27
CA GLY A 180 16.30 -19.18 1.55
C GLY A 180 16.88 -18.49 0.31
N SER A 181 17.93 -17.70 0.50
CA SER A 181 18.53 -16.89 -0.58
C SER A 181 19.01 -17.72 -1.78
N LYS A 182 19.50 -18.95 -1.57
CA LYS A 182 19.92 -19.85 -2.65
C LYS A 182 18.74 -20.32 -3.50
N GLU A 183 17.64 -20.67 -2.85
CA GLU A 183 16.41 -21.14 -3.50
C GLU A 183 15.70 -19.98 -4.21
N GLU A 184 15.70 -18.78 -3.62
CA GLU A 184 15.17 -17.56 -4.26
C GLU A 184 15.90 -17.26 -5.58
N THR A 185 17.21 -17.55 -5.67
CA THR A 185 17.98 -17.36 -6.90
C THR A 185 17.44 -18.24 -8.04
N ILE A 186 16.93 -19.43 -7.74
CA ILE A 186 16.29 -20.30 -8.73
C ILE A 186 15.04 -19.64 -9.31
N ILE A 187 14.21 -19.06 -8.46
CA ILE A 187 13.01 -18.33 -8.90
C ILE A 187 13.37 -17.13 -9.78
N ILE A 188 14.37 -16.35 -9.35
CA ILE A 188 14.84 -15.19 -10.11
C ILE A 188 15.33 -15.61 -11.50
N LYS A 189 16.13 -16.65 -11.57
CA LYS A 189 16.60 -17.19 -12.86
C LYS A 189 15.45 -17.68 -13.74
N ALA A 190 14.46 -18.36 -13.16
CA ALA A 190 13.28 -18.79 -13.90
C ALA A 190 12.47 -17.61 -14.44
N GLU A 191 12.33 -16.50 -13.68
CA GLU A 191 11.70 -15.26 -14.15
C GLU A 191 12.52 -14.61 -15.29
N GLU A 192 13.85 -14.52 -15.16
CA GLU A 192 14.75 -13.95 -16.19
C GLU A 192 14.71 -14.76 -17.49
N GLU A 193 14.78 -16.08 -17.39
CA GLU A 193 14.68 -16.98 -18.54
C GLU A 193 13.29 -16.93 -19.18
N GLY A 194 12.22 -16.82 -18.36
CA GLY A 194 10.85 -16.64 -18.85
C GLY A 194 10.70 -15.35 -19.65
N LEU A 195 11.26 -14.25 -19.18
CA LEU A 195 11.30 -12.99 -19.93
C LEU A 195 12.06 -13.14 -21.27
N LYS A 196 13.22 -13.81 -21.24
CA LYS A 196 14.04 -14.04 -22.43
C LYS A 196 13.30 -14.91 -23.45
N GLU A 197 12.61 -15.98 -23.03
CA GLU A 197 11.82 -16.84 -23.93
C GLU A 197 10.67 -16.05 -24.60
N MET A 198 10.11 -15.04 -23.90
CA MET A 198 9.08 -14.16 -24.45
C MET A 198 9.61 -12.96 -25.24
N GLY A 199 10.95 -12.82 -25.38
CA GLY A 199 11.55 -11.65 -26.02
C GLY A 199 11.37 -10.33 -25.26
N LEU A 200 11.11 -10.41 -23.93
CA LEU A 200 10.90 -9.28 -23.05
C LEU A 200 12.15 -9.00 -22.21
N THR A 201 12.34 -7.74 -21.82
CA THR A 201 13.50 -7.34 -21.02
C THR A 201 13.14 -7.03 -19.56
N LYS A 202 11.88 -6.72 -19.31
CA LYS A 202 11.43 -6.25 -17.99
C LYS A 202 10.09 -6.86 -17.60
N LEU A 203 9.96 -7.21 -16.35
CA LEU A 203 8.76 -7.84 -15.80
C LEU A 203 7.49 -6.99 -15.99
N PHE A 204 7.59 -5.65 -15.98
CA PHE A 204 6.42 -4.80 -16.20
C PHE A 204 5.82 -4.94 -17.60
N GLU A 205 6.60 -5.38 -18.59
CA GLU A 205 6.13 -5.60 -19.97
C GLU A 205 5.19 -6.81 -20.04
N VAL A 206 5.40 -7.81 -19.16
CA VAL A 206 4.50 -8.97 -19.00
C VAL A 206 3.10 -8.53 -18.57
N TYR A 207 3.02 -7.54 -17.68
CA TYR A 207 1.73 -7.09 -17.08
C TYR A 207 0.90 -6.16 -17.97
N ARG A 208 1.34 -5.91 -19.22
CA ARG A 208 0.59 -5.07 -20.17
C ARG A 208 -0.57 -5.80 -20.84
N ASN A 209 -0.53 -7.12 -20.84
CA ASN A 209 -1.53 -7.92 -21.53
C ASN A 209 -1.69 -9.27 -20.80
N GLU A 210 -2.92 -9.74 -20.66
CA GLU A 210 -3.27 -10.96 -19.93
C GLU A 210 -2.64 -12.22 -20.52
N ILE A 211 -2.62 -12.35 -21.86
CA ILE A 211 -2.01 -13.47 -22.56
C ILE A 211 -0.52 -13.56 -22.20
N SER A 212 0.16 -12.43 -22.10
CA SER A 212 1.57 -12.37 -21.69
C SER A 212 1.76 -12.84 -20.25
N ILE A 213 0.82 -12.49 -19.33
CA ILE A 213 0.85 -12.93 -17.93
C ILE A 213 0.71 -14.45 -17.83
N GLU A 214 -0.26 -15.03 -18.52
CA GLU A 214 -0.47 -16.48 -18.51
C GLU A 214 0.70 -17.24 -19.11
N THR A 215 1.21 -16.79 -20.27
CA THR A 215 2.36 -17.39 -20.93
C THR A 215 3.60 -17.33 -20.03
N PHE A 216 3.87 -16.17 -19.43
CA PHE A 216 4.96 -16.01 -18.48
C PHE A 216 4.84 -16.96 -17.28
N LYS A 217 3.65 -17.06 -16.69
CA LYS A 217 3.39 -17.99 -15.57
C LYS A 217 3.59 -19.45 -15.98
N LYS A 218 3.16 -19.85 -17.17
CA LYS A 218 3.38 -21.22 -17.68
C LYS A 218 4.86 -21.54 -17.84
N ILE A 219 5.63 -20.63 -18.43
CA ILE A 219 7.08 -20.81 -18.63
C ILE A 219 7.81 -20.88 -17.29
N THR A 220 7.59 -19.90 -16.41
CA THR A 220 8.27 -19.83 -15.11
C THR A 220 7.90 -20.99 -14.21
N ASN A 221 6.61 -21.36 -14.13
CA ASN A 221 6.17 -22.51 -13.32
C ASN A 221 6.76 -23.84 -13.83
N ARG A 222 6.90 -24.02 -15.14
CA ARG A 222 7.57 -25.21 -15.70
C ARG A 222 9.00 -25.31 -15.17
N LYS A 223 9.78 -24.25 -15.28
CA LYS A 223 11.18 -24.19 -14.83
C LYS A 223 11.31 -24.37 -13.31
N ILE A 224 10.39 -23.81 -12.55
CA ILE A 224 10.35 -23.96 -11.09
C ILE A 224 10.01 -25.40 -10.69
N LYS A 225 9.09 -26.06 -11.38
CA LYS A 225 8.73 -27.47 -11.13
C LYS A 225 9.89 -28.43 -11.39
N GLU A 226 10.81 -28.12 -12.26
CA GLU A 226 12.04 -28.93 -12.47
C GLU A 226 12.91 -28.98 -11.21
N GLN A 227 12.93 -27.92 -10.42
CA GLN A 227 13.72 -27.80 -9.17
C GLN A 227 12.89 -28.08 -7.90
N PHE A 228 11.59 -27.82 -7.97
CA PHE A 228 10.65 -27.96 -6.87
C PHE A 228 9.39 -28.70 -7.31
N PRO A 229 9.50 -30.03 -7.62
CA PRO A 229 8.40 -30.80 -8.22
C PRO A 229 7.15 -30.91 -7.35
N ASP A 230 7.33 -30.78 -6.04
CA ASP A 230 6.24 -30.89 -5.05
C ASP A 230 5.38 -29.64 -4.93
N TYR A 231 5.72 -28.53 -5.60
CA TYR A 231 5.03 -27.25 -5.46
C TYR A 231 4.33 -26.84 -6.74
N ASP A 232 3.20 -26.15 -6.60
CA ASP A 232 2.35 -25.74 -7.72
C ASP A 232 2.63 -24.34 -8.21
N GLY A 233 3.35 -23.56 -7.41
CA GLY A 233 3.72 -22.21 -7.80
C GLY A 233 4.43 -21.44 -6.68
N TYR A 234 4.62 -20.15 -6.96
CA TYR A 234 5.29 -19.24 -6.05
C TYR A 234 4.59 -17.88 -6.00
N TYR A 235 4.88 -17.11 -4.95
CA TYR A 235 4.44 -15.73 -4.85
C TYR A 235 5.47 -14.86 -4.11
N LYS A 236 5.42 -13.56 -4.39
CA LYS A 236 6.34 -12.57 -3.81
C LYS A 236 5.96 -12.23 -2.37
N VAL A 237 6.98 -12.13 -1.52
CA VAL A 237 6.85 -11.75 -0.11
C VAL A 237 7.85 -10.67 0.25
N TYR A 238 7.66 -10.08 1.42
CA TYR A 238 8.58 -9.18 2.09
C TYR A 238 9.15 -9.86 3.31
N HIS A 239 10.48 -9.88 3.41
CA HIS A 239 11.20 -10.21 4.64
C HIS A 239 11.51 -8.90 5.34
N ILE A 240 10.87 -8.66 6.48
CA ILE A 240 10.94 -7.40 7.21
C ILE A 240 11.64 -7.69 8.54
N THR A 241 12.84 -7.15 8.74
CA THR A 241 13.53 -7.16 10.03
C THR A 241 13.12 -5.92 10.80
N LEU A 242 12.86 -6.04 12.11
CA LEU A 242 12.15 -5.05 12.91
C LEU A 242 13.07 -4.39 13.95
N ASN A 243 13.06 -3.07 14.02
CA ASN A 243 13.43 -2.29 15.18
C ASN A 243 12.16 -2.01 16.01
N ARG A 244 11.78 -2.95 16.88
CA ARG A 244 10.50 -2.90 17.61
C ARG A 244 10.34 -1.65 18.47
N THR A 245 11.39 -1.26 19.19
CA THR A 245 11.37 -0.05 20.03
C THR A 245 11.17 1.20 19.18
N GLY A 246 11.94 1.35 18.09
CA GLY A 246 11.79 2.48 17.19
C GLY A 246 10.43 2.53 16.52
N LEU A 247 9.85 1.40 16.13
CA LEU A 247 8.50 1.30 15.58
C LEU A 247 7.43 1.74 16.59
N TRP A 248 7.55 1.32 17.85
CA TRP A 248 6.65 1.72 18.93
C TRP A 248 6.71 3.23 19.17
N GLU A 249 7.91 3.80 19.22
CA GLU A 249 8.12 5.24 19.38
C GLU A 249 7.57 6.02 18.16
N ASN A 250 7.84 5.57 16.94
CA ASN A 250 7.33 6.19 15.72
C ASN A 250 5.80 6.25 15.72
N LYS A 251 5.14 5.15 16.05
CA LYS A 251 3.68 5.10 16.22
C LYS A 251 3.19 6.17 17.19
N ASN A 252 3.79 6.23 18.38
CA ASN A 252 3.35 7.17 19.42
C ASN A 252 3.57 8.63 19.00
N ASN A 253 4.65 8.93 18.31
CA ASN A 253 4.92 10.26 17.77
C ASN A 253 3.89 10.67 16.72
N ILE A 254 3.53 9.76 15.82
CA ILE A 254 2.49 10.00 14.82
C ILE A 254 1.13 10.27 15.49
N TYR A 255 0.73 9.47 16.48
CA TYR A 255 -0.51 9.70 17.21
C TYR A 255 -0.54 11.05 17.93
N LYS A 256 0.56 11.46 18.57
CA LYS A 256 0.67 12.79 19.19
C LYS A 256 0.50 13.90 18.16
N GLU A 257 1.15 13.77 16.98
CA GLU A 257 1.04 14.74 15.89
C GLU A 257 -0.38 14.83 15.34
N LEU A 258 -1.02 13.69 15.08
CA LEU A 258 -2.40 13.62 14.59
C LEU A 258 -3.37 14.25 15.61
N ASN A 259 -3.24 13.91 16.89
CA ASN A 259 -4.06 14.49 17.95
C ASN A 259 -3.89 16.01 18.04
N LYS A 260 -2.66 16.51 17.96
CA LYS A 260 -2.39 17.95 17.94
C LYS A 260 -3.06 18.64 16.76
N LYS A 261 -3.01 18.04 15.55
CA LYS A 261 -3.67 18.58 14.36
C LYS A 261 -5.20 18.60 14.50
N ILE A 262 -5.77 17.51 15.02
CA ILE A 262 -7.20 17.40 15.28
C ILE A 262 -7.63 18.49 16.28
N GLN A 263 -6.95 18.63 17.42
CA GLN A 263 -7.23 19.65 18.39
C GLN A 263 -7.13 21.07 17.79
N THR A 264 -6.10 21.33 16.98
CA THR A 264 -5.93 22.63 16.31
C THR A 264 -7.09 22.93 15.34
N LYS A 265 -7.56 21.94 14.59
CA LYS A 265 -8.72 22.10 13.69
C LYS A 265 -10.01 22.29 14.50
N LEU A 266 -10.20 21.53 15.58
CA LEU A 266 -11.36 21.68 16.47
C LEU A 266 -11.43 23.07 17.11
N LEU A 267 -10.29 23.64 17.50
CA LEU A 267 -10.22 24.97 18.08
C LEU A 267 -10.43 26.10 17.05
N LYS A 268 -10.05 25.86 15.79
CA LYS A 268 -10.23 26.85 14.70
C LYS A 268 -11.63 26.85 14.12
N ASN A 269 -12.29 25.70 14.07
CA ASN A 269 -13.61 25.52 13.46
C ASN A 269 -14.66 25.38 14.54
N LYS A 270 -15.40 26.44 14.82
CA LYS A 270 -16.55 26.42 15.74
C LYS A 270 -17.77 25.68 15.17
N GLY A 271 -17.66 24.92 14.09
CA GLY A 271 -18.74 24.20 13.44
C GLY A 271 -18.86 22.73 13.90
N LEU A 272 -20.00 22.37 14.55
CA LEU A 272 -20.28 21.02 15.06
C LEU A 272 -20.26 19.90 13.98
N SER A 273 -20.53 20.21 12.70
CA SER A 273 -20.64 19.20 11.63
C SER A 273 -19.29 18.60 11.22
N GLU A 274 -18.23 19.43 11.20
CA GLU A 274 -16.86 18.95 10.88
C GLU A 274 -16.24 18.18 12.05
N ILE A 275 -16.58 18.55 13.28
CA ILE A 275 -16.20 17.81 14.50
C ILE A 275 -16.77 16.40 14.44
N THR A 276 -18.01 16.24 13.99
CA THR A 276 -18.67 14.93 13.86
C THR A 276 -18.01 14.07 12.76
N GLN A 277 -17.57 14.66 11.65
CA GLN A 277 -16.83 13.93 10.60
C GLN A 277 -15.42 13.54 11.05
N LEU A 278 -14.69 14.44 11.70
CA LEU A 278 -13.37 14.14 12.27
C LEU A 278 -13.47 13.10 13.39
N LYS A 279 -14.49 13.17 14.24
CA LYS A 279 -14.75 12.16 15.26
C LYS A 279 -15.09 10.81 14.64
N LYS A 280 -15.89 10.77 13.57
CA LYS A 280 -16.15 9.53 12.80
C LYS A 280 -14.87 8.98 12.15
N MET A 281 -13.98 9.83 11.64
CA MET A 281 -12.67 9.39 11.10
C MET A 281 -11.75 8.86 12.21
N VAL A 282 -11.69 9.52 13.37
CA VAL A 282 -10.90 9.08 14.53
C VAL A 282 -11.50 7.81 15.13
N ASP A 283 -12.82 7.74 15.26
CA ASP A 283 -13.52 6.55 15.75
C ASP A 283 -13.43 5.39 14.75
N ALA A 284 -13.45 5.65 13.44
CA ALA A 284 -13.14 4.67 12.41
C ALA A 284 -11.69 4.20 12.51
N THR A 285 -10.76 5.09 12.84
CA THR A 285 -9.34 4.79 13.00
C THR A 285 -9.05 4.02 14.27
N ILE A 286 -9.67 4.38 15.38
CA ILE A 286 -9.60 3.64 16.65
C ILE A 286 -10.33 2.30 16.52
N ASN A 287 -11.40 2.24 15.75
CA ASN A 287 -12.11 0.99 15.42
C ASN A 287 -11.42 0.14 14.35
N LEU A 288 -10.50 0.69 13.55
CA LEU A 288 -9.57 -0.08 12.70
C LEU A 288 -8.51 -0.81 13.53
N SER A 289 -8.24 -0.38 14.76
CA SER A 289 -7.44 -1.14 15.72
C SER A 289 -8.25 -2.20 16.49
N ARG A 290 -9.57 -2.19 16.38
CA ARG A 290 -10.43 -3.31 16.79
C ARG A 290 -10.78 -4.10 15.53
N PRO A 291 -10.78 -5.45 15.55
CA PRO A 291 -11.20 -6.23 14.39
C PRO A 291 -12.52 -5.64 13.88
N PHE A 292 -12.51 -5.24 12.62
CA PHE A 292 -13.68 -4.72 11.88
C PHE A 292 -14.89 -5.51 12.32
N LYS A 293 -15.96 -4.82 12.76
CA LYS A 293 -17.11 -5.45 13.40
C LYS A 293 -17.46 -6.75 12.70
N ILE A 294 -17.06 -7.84 13.32
CA ILE A 294 -17.44 -9.21 13.01
C ILE A 294 -18.95 -9.32 12.70
N GLN A 295 -19.77 -8.38 13.20
CA GLN A 295 -21.22 -8.38 13.02
C GLN A 295 -21.72 -8.06 11.61
N GLU A 296 -21.04 -7.23 10.80
CA GLU A 296 -21.44 -7.02 9.40
C GLU A 296 -20.89 -8.12 8.50
N ASN A 297 -19.70 -8.60 8.81
CA ASN A 297 -19.11 -9.74 8.13
C ASN A 297 -19.84 -11.05 8.47
N LEU A 298 -20.33 -11.22 9.70
CA LEU A 298 -21.20 -12.33 10.08
C LEU A 298 -22.56 -12.28 9.39
N LYS A 299 -23.09 -11.11 9.04
CA LYS A 299 -24.30 -11.01 8.23
C LYS A 299 -24.03 -11.44 6.78
N LEU A 300 -22.87 -11.12 6.24
CA LEU A 300 -22.46 -11.57 4.90
C LEU A 300 -22.19 -13.08 4.90
N MET A 301 -21.45 -13.59 5.89
CA MET A 301 -21.18 -15.03 6.03
C MET A 301 -22.45 -15.84 6.30
N LYS A 302 -23.38 -15.36 7.14
CA LYS A 302 -24.67 -16.02 7.35
C LYS A 302 -25.55 -15.99 6.11
N LYS A 303 -25.42 -15.00 5.24
CA LYS A 303 -26.07 -14.98 3.93
C LYS A 303 -25.45 -15.97 2.96
N LEU A 304 -24.13 -16.16 3.03
CA LEU A 304 -23.36 -17.15 2.27
C LEU A 304 -23.64 -18.60 2.75
N GLU A 305 -23.81 -18.81 4.06
CA GLU A 305 -24.11 -20.11 4.64
C GLU A 305 -25.60 -20.47 4.51
N GLY A 306 -26.50 -19.48 4.51
CA GLY A 306 -27.95 -19.69 4.39
C GLY A 306 -28.43 -20.02 2.98
N GLU A 307 -27.68 -19.65 1.95
CA GLU A 307 -27.99 -19.98 0.55
C GLU A 307 -27.49 -21.39 0.14
N ASN A 308 -26.49 -21.93 0.87
CA ASN A 308 -25.98 -23.30 0.62
C ASN A 308 -26.79 -24.42 1.28
N ASN A 309 -27.80 -24.10 2.08
CA ASN A 309 -28.65 -25.12 2.75
C ASN A 309 -30.04 -25.28 2.11
N ASN A 310 -30.28 -24.69 0.93
CA ASN A 310 -31.54 -24.79 0.20
C ASN A 310 -31.38 -25.32 -1.25
N GLU A 311 -30.35 -26.15 -1.51
CA GLU A 311 -30.28 -26.98 -2.70
C GLU A 311 -30.20 -28.46 -2.34
#